data_0fa1a0b11b7ba4cb82e9b16d07f2bac4
#
_entry.id   0fa1a0b11b7ba4cb82e9b16d07f2bac4
#
_cell.length_a   1.000
_cell.length_b   1.000
_cell.length_c   1.000
_cell.angle_alpha   90.00
_cell.angle_beta   90.00
_cell.angle_gamma   90.00
#
_symmetry.space_group_name_H-M   'P 1'
#
loop_
_entity.id
_entity.type
_entity.pdbx_description
1 polymer ?
#
loop_
_entity_poly.entity_id
_entity_poly.type
_entity_poly.pdbx_seq_one_letter_code
_entity_poly.pdbx_strand_id
1 'polypeptide(L)'
;VHGAIISTDNKTLFVTDLGIDKVMLYDFDAPTGKLSLAKKPFVQTEPGAGPRLFTFHNNNKFAYTIEELSGTVVLYHQKKGSLKEKQRISTMPADDKRFPGSADIHVSPDGKFLYASNRGEVNTIAIFSINKKNGQLILIAHQSTLGKAPRNFNFDLTGKFLLVGNQNSDEIVIFKK
;
A
#
# COMPACT_ATOMS: atom_id res chain seq x y z
N VAL A 1 -5.12 11.57 8.21
CA VAL A 1 -4.06 11.40 7.19
C VAL A 1 -3.03 10.42 7.69
N HIS A 2 -2.64 9.44 6.86
CA HIS A 2 -1.63 8.44 7.22
C HIS A 2 -0.44 8.40 6.26
N GLY A 3 -0.65 8.66 4.99
CA GLY A 3 0.41 8.63 3.99
C GLY A 3 0.34 9.82 3.06
N ALA A 4 1.51 10.28 2.62
CA ALA A 4 1.66 11.30 1.61
C ALA A 4 2.78 10.88 0.65
N ILE A 5 2.47 10.71 -0.62
CA ILE A 5 3.42 10.27 -1.62
C ILE A 5 3.31 11.12 -2.88
N ILE A 6 4.46 11.55 -3.38
CA ILE A 6 4.51 12.34 -4.60
C ILE A 6 4.62 11.42 -5.82
N SER A 7 3.97 11.81 -6.92
CA SER A 7 4.13 11.12 -8.21
C SER A 7 5.57 11.21 -8.71
N THR A 8 5.99 10.23 -9.49
CA THR A 8 7.35 10.17 -10.04
C THR A 8 7.70 11.31 -11.00
N ASP A 9 6.69 11.96 -11.59
CA ASP A 9 6.86 13.17 -12.41
C ASP A 9 6.87 14.47 -11.57
N ASN A 10 6.79 14.33 -10.24
CA ASN A 10 6.83 15.41 -9.26
C ASN A 10 5.73 16.48 -9.43
N LYS A 11 4.52 16.06 -9.90
CA LYS A 11 3.41 16.97 -10.21
C LYS A 11 2.17 16.77 -9.36
N THR A 12 2.00 15.59 -8.76
CA THR A 12 0.80 15.26 -7.99
C THR A 12 1.18 14.64 -6.65
N LEU A 13 0.63 15.17 -5.57
CA LEU A 13 0.70 14.56 -4.24
C LEU A 13 -0.57 13.74 -3.99
N PHE A 14 -0.39 12.48 -3.63
CA PHE A 14 -1.45 11.58 -3.19
C PHE A 14 -1.40 11.46 -1.67
N VAL A 15 -2.53 11.67 -1.02
CA VAL A 15 -2.63 11.66 0.45
C VAL A 15 -3.74 10.69 0.85
N THR A 16 -3.38 9.62 1.53
CA THR A 16 -4.35 8.69 2.08
C THR A 16 -4.91 9.24 3.40
N ASP A 17 -6.21 9.39 3.46
CA ASP A 17 -6.92 9.86 4.66
C ASP A 17 -7.89 8.78 5.16
N LEU A 18 -7.43 8.07 6.18
CA LEU A 18 -8.15 6.98 6.82
C LEU A 18 -9.48 7.44 7.43
N GLY A 19 -9.50 8.64 8.03
CA GLY A 19 -10.65 9.12 8.78
C GLY A 19 -11.83 9.57 7.92
N ILE A 20 -11.60 9.84 6.64
CA ILE A 20 -12.66 10.28 5.70
C ILE A 20 -12.80 9.35 4.50
N ASP A 21 -12.14 8.18 4.52
CA ASP A 21 -12.19 7.16 3.45
C ASP A 21 -11.84 7.70 2.06
N LYS A 22 -10.76 8.50 1.96
CA LYS A 22 -10.37 9.12 0.69
C LYS A 22 -8.88 8.99 0.43
N VAL A 23 -8.55 8.90 -0.85
CA VAL A 23 -7.23 9.25 -1.36
C VAL A 23 -7.35 10.65 -1.97
N MET A 24 -6.80 11.66 -1.28
CA MET A 24 -6.81 13.05 -1.73
C MET A 24 -5.72 13.28 -2.77
N LEU A 25 -5.99 14.14 -3.75
CA LEU A 25 -5.07 14.48 -4.82
C LEU A 25 -4.85 16.00 -4.85
N TYR A 26 -3.58 16.38 -4.86
CA TYR A 26 -3.15 17.78 -4.95
C TYR A 26 -2.22 17.95 -6.15
N ASP A 27 -2.42 19.00 -6.91
CA ASP A 27 -1.40 19.48 -7.85
C ASP A 27 -0.24 20.09 -7.07
N PHE A 28 0.97 19.68 -7.39
CA PHE A 28 2.20 20.12 -6.74
C PHE A 28 3.04 20.94 -7.70
N ASP A 29 3.29 22.18 -7.33
CA ASP A 29 4.23 23.06 -8.02
C ASP A 29 5.62 22.92 -7.39
N ALA A 30 6.45 22.07 -7.96
CA ALA A 30 7.77 21.74 -7.43
C ALA A 30 8.73 22.96 -7.29
N PRO A 31 8.74 23.95 -8.23
CA PRO A 31 9.57 25.15 -8.08
C PRO A 31 9.21 26.00 -6.86
N THR A 32 7.96 26.07 -6.47
CA THR A 32 7.51 26.94 -5.36
C THR A 32 7.12 26.17 -4.10
N GLY A 33 7.00 24.84 -4.19
CA GLY A 33 6.52 23.99 -3.09
C GLY A 33 5.02 24.14 -2.80
N LYS A 34 4.27 24.84 -3.64
CA LYS A 34 2.82 25.06 -3.43
C LYS A 34 2.00 23.85 -3.76
N LEU A 35 0.95 23.63 -2.96
CA LEU A 35 -0.09 22.63 -3.18
C LEU A 35 -1.41 23.32 -3.49
N SER A 36 -2.15 22.77 -4.45
CA SER A 36 -3.53 23.13 -4.73
C SER A 36 -4.36 21.86 -4.96
N LEU A 37 -5.65 21.91 -4.69
CA LEU A 37 -6.51 20.77 -4.97
C LEU A 37 -6.52 20.45 -6.47
N ALA A 38 -6.32 19.20 -6.84
CA ALA A 38 -6.41 18.77 -8.22
C ALA A 38 -7.86 18.93 -8.77
N LYS A 39 -8.02 18.98 -10.09
CA LYS A 39 -9.34 19.08 -10.73
C LYS A 39 -10.33 18.00 -10.28
N LYS A 40 -9.82 16.80 -10.00
CA LYS A 40 -10.53 15.71 -9.31
C LYS A 40 -9.82 15.49 -7.98
N PRO A 41 -10.27 16.14 -6.90
CA PRO A 41 -9.46 16.28 -5.68
C PRO A 41 -9.40 15.03 -4.82
N PHE A 42 -10.15 14.00 -5.12
CA PHE A 42 -10.09 12.73 -4.38
C PHE A 42 -10.62 11.55 -5.19
N VAL A 43 -10.25 10.36 -4.73
CA VAL A 43 -10.92 9.10 -5.02
C VAL A 43 -11.54 8.60 -3.71
N GLN A 44 -12.84 8.33 -3.75
CA GLN A 44 -13.56 7.75 -2.62
C GLN A 44 -13.25 6.26 -2.54
N THR A 45 -12.90 5.76 -1.36
CA THR A 45 -12.86 4.33 -1.06
C THR A 45 -14.21 3.86 -0.52
N GLU A 46 -14.36 2.57 -0.22
CA GLU A 46 -15.57 2.09 0.45
C GLU A 46 -15.70 2.69 1.86
N PRO A 47 -16.94 2.94 2.32
CA PRO A 47 -17.17 3.47 3.67
C PRO A 47 -16.57 2.55 4.74
N GLY A 48 -15.79 3.12 5.65
CA GLY A 48 -15.13 2.40 6.73
C GLY A 48 -13.91 1.58 6.30
N ALA A 49 -13.43 1.73 5.06
CA ALA A 49 -12.27 0.98 4.56
C ALA A 49 -10.94 1.47 5.15
N GLY A 50 -10.80 2.76 5.37
CA GLY A 50 -9.64 3.36 6.00
C GLY A 50 -8.35 3.28 5.17
N PRO A 51 -8.23 3.99 4.04
CA PRO A 51 -7.00 4.00 3.23
C PRO A 51 -5.84 4.57 4.04
N ARG A 52 -4.74 3.79 4.13
CA ARG A 52 -3.64 4.06 5.05
C ARG A 52 -2.35 4.46 4.34
N LEU A 53 -1.81 3.59 3.50
CA LEU A 53 -0.60 3.84 2.73
C LEU A 53 -0.83 3.58 1.24
N PHE A 54 0.05 4.15 0.44
CA PHE A 54 -0.04 4.15 -1.02
C PHE A 54 1.33 3.87 -1.61
N THR A 55 1.42 3.06 -2.65
CA THR A 55 2.67 2.80 -3.37
C THR A 55 2.44 2.75 -4.87
N PHE A 56 3.46 3.19 -5.63
CA PHE A 56 3.46 3.04 -7.08
C PHE A 56 4.15 1.74 -7.49
N HIS A 57 3.67 1.14 -8.58
CA HIS A 57 4.45 0.17 -9.31
C HIS A 57 5.60 0.86 -10.07
N ASN A 58 6.73 0.18 -10.26
CA ASN A 58 7.93 0.71 -10.91
C ASN A 58 7.69 1.22 -12.35
N ASN A 59 6.61 0.79 -13.00
CA ASN A 59 6.24 1.26 -14.36
C ASN A 59 5.42 2.56 -14.36
N ASN A 60 5.07 3.09 -13.19
CA ASN A 60 4.25 4.29 -13.00
C ASN A 60 2.85 4.27 -13.65
N LYS A 61 2.36 3.11 -14.10
CA LYS A 61 1.01 2.94 -14.66
C LYS A 61 0.01 2.43 -13.64
N PHE A 62 0.51 1.74 -12.62
CA PHE A 62 -0.28 1.13 -11.55
C PHE A 62 0.10 1.74 -10.22
N ALA A 63 -0.88 1.84 -9.34
CA ALA A 63 -0.69 2.22 -7.95
C ALA A 63 -1.56 1.35 -7.06
N TYR A 64 -1.17 1.20 -5.81
CA TYR A 64 -1.86 0.36 -4.84
C TYR A 64 -2.02 1.11 -3.52
N THR A 65 -3.21 0.99 -2.92
CA THR A 65 -3.48 1.47 -1.57
C THR A 65 -3.73 0.27 -0.67
N ILE A 66 -3.21 0.31 0.54
CA ILE A 66 -3.62 -0.59 1.63
C ILE A 66 -4.67 0.11 2.49
N GLU A 67 -5.78 -0.58 2.77
CA GLU A 67 -6.85 -0.10 3.64
C GLU A 67 -6.74 -0.80 5.00
N GLU A 68 -6.55 -0.03 6.06
CA GLU A 68 -6.28 -0.54 7.41
C GLU A 68 -7.45 -1.30 8.00
N LEU A 69 -8.67 -0.77 7.84
CA LEU A 69 -9.85 -1.27 8.53
C LEU A 69 -10.50 -2.43 7.80
N SER A 70 -10.51 -2.38 6.46
CA SER A 70 -11.08 -3.45 5.63
C SER A 70 -10.10 -4.59 5.35
N GLY A 71 -8.79 -4.40 5.53
CA GLY A 71 -7.79 -5.39 5.15
C GLY A 71 -7.71 -5.62 3.65
N THR A 72 -7.89 -4.57 2.86
CA THR A 72 -7.97 -4.67 1.40
C THR A 72 -6.82 -3.93 0.74
N VAL A 73 -6.26 -4.52 -0.31
CA VAL A 73 -5.43 -3.80 -1.28
C VAL A 73 -6.30 -3.41 -2.47
N VAL A 74 -6.22 -2.13 -2.85
CA VAL A 74 -6.91 -1.59 -4.01
C VAL A 74 -5.92 -1.23 -5.09
N LEU A 75 -6.10 -1.82 -6.29
CA LEU A 75 -5.34 -1.47 -7.48
C LEU A 75 -5.99 -0.28 -8.19
N TYR A 76 -5.19 0.70 -8.54
CA TYR A 76 -5.57 1.79 -9.43
C TYR A 76 -4.72 1.79 -10.71
N HIS A 77 -5.36 2.07 -11.85
CA HIS A 77 -4.64 2.57 -13.01
C HIS A 77 -4.44 4.08 -12.84
N GLN A 78 -3.18 4.51 -12.90
CA GLN A 78 -2.78 5.91 -12.80
C GLN A 78 -2.51 6.48 -14.18
N LYS A 79 -3.05 7.68 -14.46
CA LYS A 79 -2.76 8.43 -15.69
C LYS A 79 -2.87 9.92 -15.42
N LYS A 80 -1.77 10.66 -15.62
CA LYS A 80 -1.72 12.13 -15.48
C LYS A 80 -2.32 12.61 -14.15
N GLY A 81 -1.88 12.04 -13.04
CA GLY A 81 -2.35 12.40 -11.70
C GLY A 81 -3.74 11.87 -11.32
N SER A 82 -4.47 11.22 -12.21
CA SER A 82 -5.78 10.63 -11.88
C SER A 82 -5.68 9.13 -11.61
N LEU A 83 -6.53 8.64 -10.70
CA LEU A 83 -6.63 7.23 -10.33
C LEU A 83 -7.96 6.65 -10.82
N LYS A 84 -7.92 5.43 -11.35
CA LYS A 84 -9.11 4.65 -11.70
C LYS A 84 -9.01 3.27 -11.07
N GLU A 85 -9.89 2.96 -10.13
CA GLU A 85 -9.96 1.66 -9.48
C GLU A 85 -10.15 0.52 -10.50
N LYS A 86 -9.47 -0.61 -10.27
CA LYS A 86 -9.45 -1.77 -11.16
C LYS A 86 -9.64 -3.10 -10.43
N GLN A 87 -9.26 -3.18 -9.18
CA GLN A 87 -9.38 -4.40 -8.39
C GLN A 87 -9.35 -4.05 -6.90
N ARG A 88 -10.11 -4.83 -6.12
CA ARG A 88 -10.01 -4.90 -4.67
C ARG A 88 -9.72 -6.35 -4.30
N ILE A 89 -8.78 -6.58 -3.41
CA ILE A 89 -8.39 -7.93 -2.98
C ILE A 89 -8.02 -7.94 -1.50
N SER A 90 -8.51 -8.94 -0.76
CA SER A 90 -8.21 -9.09 0.66
C SER A 90 -6.74 -9.44 0.90
N THR A 91 -6.17 -8.88 1.97
CA THR A 91 -4.87 -9.27 2.53
C THR A 91 -4.99 -10.40 3.52
N MET A 92 -6.22 -10.79 3.90
CA MET A 92 -6.47 -11.79 4.92
C MET A 92 -6.50 -13.19 4.33
N PRO A 93 -6.13 -14.22 5.08
CA PRO A 93 -6.41 -15.60 4.72
C PRO A 93 -7.91 -15.80 4.46
N ALA A 94 -8.25 -16.75 3.60
CA ALA A 94 -9.65 -17.12 3.38
C ALA A 94 -10.28 -17.50 4.72
N ASP A 95 -11.52 -17.05 4.93
CA ASP A 95 -12.33 -17.31 6.14
C ASP A 95 -11.78 -16.76 7.47
N ASP A 96 -10.65 -16.04 7.48
CA ASP A 96 -10.16 -15.37 8.66
C ASP A 96 -10.98 -14.09 8.91
N LYS A 97 -11.67 -14.03 10.06
CA LYS A 97 -12.57 -12.93 10.46
C LYS A 97 -11.94 -11.98 11.49
N ARG A 98 -10.69 -12.23 11.89
CA ARG A 98 -9.97 -11.34 12.81
C ARG A 98 -9.80 -9.95 12.18
N PHE A 99 -9.64 -8.96 13.03
CA PHE A 99 -9.39 -7.60 12.56
C PHE A 99 -8.02 -7.54 11.84
N PRO A 100 -7.97 -7.09 10.58
CA PRO A 100 -6.73 -7.08 9.80
C PRO A 100 -5.71 -6.09 10.35
N GLY A 101 -6.13 -4.88 10.69
CA GLY A 101 -5.26 -3.81 11.10
C GLY A 101 -4.12 -3.58 10.12
N SER A 102 -4.41 -3.67 8.81
CA SER A 102 -3.38 -3.62 7.77
C SER A 102 -2.57 -2.33 7.87
N ALA A 103 -1.27 -2.38 7.57
CA ALA A 103 -0.38 -1.28 7.89
C ALA A 103 0.46 -0.79 6.72
N ASP A 104 1.37 -1.58 6.21
CA ASP A 104 2.36 -1.16 5.23
C ASP A 104 2.23 -1.91 3.92
N ILE A 105 2.71 -1.30 2.83
CA ILE A 105 2.55 -1.84 1.47
C ILE A 105 3.74 -1.44 0.60
N HIS A 106 4.39 -2.42 -0.02
CA HIS A 106 5.50 -2.21 -0.93
C HIS A 106 5.44 -3.12 -2.15
N VAL A 107 5.79 -2.57 -3.31
CA VAL A 107 6.12 -3.35 -4.51
C VAL A 107 7.56 -3.81 -4.39
N SER A 108 7.84 -5.06 -4.73
CA SER A 108 9.21 -5.56 -4.76
C SER A 108 10.08 -4.80 -5.76
N PRO A 109 11.40 -4.65 -5.52
CA PRO A 109 12.30 -3.91 -6.42
C PRO A 109 12.27 -4.39 -7.88
N ASP A 110 11.99 -5.68 -8.11
CA ASP A 110 11.85 -6.26 -9.46
C ASP A 110 10.46 -6.04 -10.10
N GLY A 111 9.51 -5.43 -9.36
CA GLY A 111 8.16 -5.14 -9.83
C GLY A 111 7.25 -6.36 -9.99
N LYS A 112 7.65 -7.54 -9.50
CA LYS A 112 6.88 -8.78 -9.73
C LYS A 112 5.88 -9.09 -8.62
N PHE A 113 6.11 -8.56 -7.42
CA PHE A 113 5.33 -8.87 -6.24
C PHE A 113 4.93 -7.63 -5.48
N LEU A 114 3.79 -7.70 -4.82
CA LEU A 114 3.33 -6.73 -3.83
C LEU A 114 3.29 -7.43 -2.46
N TYR A 115 3.72 -6.72 -1.44
CA TYR A 115 3.71 -7.15 -0.05
C TYR A 115 2.86 -6.20 0.76
N ALA A 116 2.04 -6.74 1.68
CA ALA A 116 1.14 -5.96 2.54
C ALA A 116 1.11 -6.57 3.94
N SER A 117 1.37 -5.76 4.98
CA SER A 117 1.40 -6.26 6.35
C SER A 117 0.06 -6.14 7.05
N ASN A 118 -0.28 -7.14 7.88
CA ASN A 118 -1.43 -7.19 8.76
C ASN A 118 -0.97 -7.28 10.22
N ARG A 119 -1.47 -6.39 11.07
CA ARG A 119 -1.13 -6.29 12.50
C ARG A 119 -2.14 -7.06 13.38
N GLY A 120 -2.08 -6.80 14.66
CA GLY A 120 -2.98 -7.38 15.65
C GLY A 120 -2.75 -8.87 15.83
N GLU A 121 -3.79 -9.64 15.78
CA GLU A 121 -3.71 -11.11 15.98
C GLU A 121 -3.18 -11.86 14.74
N VAL A 122 -3.23 -11.23 13.56
CA VAL A 122 -2.83 -11.89 12.31
C VAL A 122 -1.32 -11.94 12.15
N ASN A 123 -0.63 -10.82 12.36
CA ASN A 123 0.84 -10.68 12.32
C ASN A 123 1.49 -11.35 11.10
N THR A 124 0.99 -11.02 9.91
CA THR A 124 1.45 -11.60 8.65
C THR A 124 1.80 -10.52 7.63
N ILE A 125 2.56 -10.94 6.62
CA ILE A 125 2.67 -10.24 5.35
C ILE A 125 1.95 -11.07 4.29
N ALA A 126 0.93 -10.48 3.67
CA ALA A 126 0.30 -11.02 2.47
C ALA A 126 1.18 -10.72 1.26
N ILE A 127 1.40 -11.73 0.44
CA ILE A 127 2.27 -11.67 -0.75
C ILE A 127 1.42 -11.92 -1.98
N PHE A 128 1.46 -10.99 -2.91
CA PHE A 128 0.72 -11.06 -4.17
C PHE A 128 1.68 -11.07 -5.35
N SER A 129 1.38 -11.87 -6.37
CA SER A 129 1.98 -11.70 -7.68
C SER A 129 1.29 -10.57 -8.44
N ILE A 130 2.07 -9.80 -9.21
CA ILE A 130 1.57 -8.68 -10.02
C ILE A 130 1.54 -9.09 -11.48
N ASN A 131 0.37 -9.01 -12.12
CA ASN A 131 0.26 -9.18 -13.56
C ASN A 131 0.90 -7.99 -14.28
N LYS A 132 1.97 -8.23 -15.01
CA LYS A 132 2.78 -7.22 -15.68
C LYS A 132 2.00 -6.37 -16.71
N LYS A 133 0.91 -6.91 -17.30
CA LYS A 133 0.14 -6.23 -18.35
C LYS A 133 -0.88 -5.23 -17.78
N ASN A 134 -1.54 -5.60 -16.68
CA ASN A 134 -2.68 -4.84 -16.16
C ASN A 134 -2.60 -4.49 -14.66
N GLY A 135 -1.54 -4.92 -13.97
CA GLY A 135 -1.32 -4.64 -12.55
C GLY A 135 -2.15 -5.48 -11.58
N GLN A 136 -3.02 -6.37 -12.09
CA GLN A 136 -3.86 -7.20 -11.23
C GLN A 136 -3.05 -8.09 -10.31
N LEU A 137 -3.57 -8.28 -9.11
CA LEU A 137 -2.97 -9.04 -8.03
C LEU A 137 -3.61 -10.41 -7.90
N ILE A 138 -2.77 -11.41 -7.62
CA ILE A 138 -3.19 -12.74 -7.19
C ILE A 138 -2.47 -13.02 -5.89
N LEU A 139 -3.21 -13.31 -4.82
CA LEU A 139 -2.64 -13.70 -3.53
C LEU A 139 -1.95 -15.06 -3.68
N ILE A 140 -0.69 -15.14 -3.26
CA ILE A 140 0.12 -16.37 -3.39
C ILE A 140 0.55 -16.94 -2.05
N ALA A 141 0.72 -16.12 -1.02
CA ALA A 141 1.13 -16.60 0.31
C ALA A 141 0.82 -15.59 1.41
N HIS A 142 0.85 -16.10 2.65
CA HIS A 142 0.96 -15.33 3.88
C HIS A 142 2.22 -15.79 4.62
N GLN A 143 3.09 -14.85 4.96
CA GLN A 143 4.29 -15.09 5.75
C GLN A 143 4.07 -14.55 7.17
N SER A 144 4.21 -15.41 8.18
CA SER A 144 4.29 -14.92 9.57
C SER A 144 5.46 -13.97 9.74
N THR A 145 5.26 -12.87 10.46
CA THR A 145 6.33 -11.90 10.74
C THR A 145 7.25 -12.31 11.90
N LEU A 146 6.97 -13.45 12.53
CA LEU A 146 7.68 -14.01 13.69
C LEU A 146 7.75 -13.06 14.90
N GLY A 147 6.87 -12.05 14.92
CA GLY A 147 6.73 -11.05 15.96
C GLY A 147 5.32 -10.48 15.98
N LYS A 148 5.11 -9.36 16.67
CA LYS A 148 3.77 -8.77 16.89
C LYS A 148 3.66 -7.36 16.31
N ALA A 149 2.54 -7.11 15.64
CA ALA A 149 2.19 -5.83 15.02
C ALA A 149 3.23 -5.32 14.00
N PRO A 150 3.39 -5.99 12.84
CA PRO A 150 4.28 -5.56 11.77
C PRO A 150 3.80 -4.23 11.16
N ARG A 151 4.23 -3.11 11.76
CA ARG A 151 3.75 -1.77 11.41
C ARG A 151 4.40 -1.21 10.16
N ASN A 152 5.67 -1.56 9.96
CA ASN A 152 6.46 -1.10 8.81
C ASN A 152 7.42 -2.21 8.37
N PHE A 153 7.68 -2.29 7.08
CA PHE A 153 8.71 -3.16 6.53
C PHE A 153 9.31 -2.53 5.28
N ASN A 154 10.51 -2.94 4.92
CA ASN A 154 11.13 -2.49 3.67
C ASN A 154 12.07 -3.55 3.11
N PHE A 155 12.32 -3.46 1.81
CA PHE A 155 13.39 -4.23 1.17
C PHE A 155 14.73 -3.53 1.35
N ASP A 156 15.79 -4.32 1.46
CA ASP A 156 17.13 -3.80 1.27
C ASP A 156 17.35 -3.34 -0.18
N LEU A 157 18.37 -2.55 -0.42
CA LEU A 157 18.65 -2.00 -1.75
C LEU A 157 18.93 -3.07 -2.82
N THR A 158 19.35 -4.26 -2.42
CA THR A 158 19.56 -5.38 -3.34
C THR A 158 18.28 -6.15 -3.67
N GLY A 159 17.20 -5.92 -2.91
CA GLY A 159 15.95 -6.65 -3.00
C GLY A 159 16.02 -8.12 -2.59
N LYS A 160 17.10 -8.51 -1.90
CA LYS A 160 17.31 -9.88 -1.42
C LYS A 160 16.78 -10.12 -0.02
N PHE A 161 16.64 -9.06 0.77
CA PHE A 161 16.17 -9.13 2.13
C PHE A 161 14.96 -8.25 2.36
N LEU A 162 14.05 -8.72 3.19
CA LEU A 162 12.90 -7.98 3.71
C LEU A 162 13.10 -7.79 5.21
N LEU A 163 13.11 -6.54 5.65
CA LEU A 163 13.24 -6.16 7.06
C LEU A 163 11.87 -5.76 7.58
N VAL A 164 11.39 -6.41 8.64
CA VAL A 164 10.05 -6.20 9.20
C VAL A 164 10.18 -5.69 10.63
N GLY A 165 9.65 -4.47 10.87
CA GLY A 165 9.57 -3.89 12.21
C GLY A 165 8.28 -4.32 12.91
N ASN A 166 8.39 -5.16 13.92
CA ASN A 166 7.32 -5.67 14.76
C ASN A 166 7.15 -4.76 16.00
N GLN A 167 6.19 -3.83 15.94
CA GLN A 167 6.02 -2.75 16.93
C GLN A 167 5.80 -3.26 18.36
N ASN A 168 5.03 -4.32 18.55
CA ASN A 168 4.60 -4.78 19.88
C ASN A 168 5.49 -5.89 20.46
N SER A 169 6.50 -6.34 19.71
CA SER A 169 7.55 -7.24 20.22
C SER A 169 8.94 -6.60 20.20
N ASP A 170 9.02 -5.29 19.88
CA ASP A 170 10.26 -4.47 19.93
C ASP A 170 11.44 -5.09 19.16
N GLU A 171 11.14 -5.67 17.98
CA GLU A 171 12.16 -6.40 17.22
C GLU A 171 12.06 -6.14 15.71
N ILE A 172 13.19 -6.31 15.04
CA ILE A 172 13.27 -6.33 13.58
C ILE A 172 13.60 -7.75 13.14
N VAL A 173 12.73 -8.34 12.32
CA VAL A 173 12.96 -9.66 11.73
C VAL A 173 13.39 -9.49 10.28
N ILE A 174 14.43 -10.25 9.89
CA ILE A 174 14.98 -10.19 8.53
C ILE A 174 14.67 -11.50 7.82
N PHE A 175 13.98 -11.39 6.68
CA PHE A 175 13.68 -12.52 5.80
C PHE A 175 14.57 -12.46 4.55
N LYS A 176 15.08 -13.59 4.14
CA LYS A 176 15.73 -13.74 2.83
C LYS A 176 14.65 -14.05 1.79
N LYS A 177 14.61 -13.29 0.72
CA LYS A 177 13.70 -13.49 -0.41
C LYS A 177 14.16 -14.64 -1.30
#